data_901a73d67406fe8fcae601235abf428c
#
_entry.id   901a73d67406fe8fcae601235abf428c
#
_cell.length_a   1.000
_cell.length_b   1.000
_cell.length_c   1.000
_cell.angle_alpha   90.00
_cell.angle_beta   90.00
_cell.angle_gamma   90.00
#
_symmetry.space_group_name_H-M   'P 1'
#
loop_
_entity.id
_entity.type
_entity.pdbx_description
1 polymer ?
#
loop_
_entity_poly.entity_id
_entity_poly.type
_entity_poly.pdbx_seq_one_letter_code
_entity_poly.pdbx_strand_id
1 'polypeptide(L)'
;MRHHLIATFATLLLILSMPATPCAGRPSPPSEGSGEVSNGVGGVVRFVPIASVFALKACGVEGASSWKRLVVNSAASYVLAAGTTWALKHSINERRPDGTDNHSFPSGHATIAFAGAHILNKEYGRRSVWYSVAGYGVATAVAVERICLDRHHWYDVAAGAAIGILGTEAGYWLGDKLTGEHSRYSVAVGPQSVSLAIVF
;
A
#
# COMPACT_ATOMS: atom_id res chain seq x y z
N MET A 1 -2.17 10.05 -15.88
CA MET A 1 -3.22 9.20 -15.31
C MET A 1 -3.24 7.76 -15.86
N ARG A 2 -3.21 7.54 -17.19
CA ARG A 2 -3.21 6.18 -17.75
C ARG A 2 -2.10 5.27 -17.20
N HIS A 3 -0.87 5.76 -17.09
CA HIS A 3 0.26 4.93 -16.63
C HIS A 3 0.18 4.57 -15.14
N HIS A 4 -0.42 5.42 -14.30
CA HIS A 4 -0.58 5.14 -12.86
C HIS A 4 -1.69 4.11 -12.62
N LEU A 5 -2.83 4.24 -13.31
CA LEU A 5 -3.89 3.23 -13.28
C LEU A 5 -3.38 1.88 -13.81
N ILE A 6 -2.61 1.90 -14.89
CA ILE A 6 -2.05 0.68 -15.47
C ILE A 6 -1.07 0.00 -14.49
N ALA A 7 -0.17 0.75 -13.84
CA ALA A 7 0.75 0.19 -12.86
C ALA A 7 0.00 -0.40 -11.65
N THR A 8 -0.99 0.32 -11.13
CA THR A 8 -1.82 -0.15 -10.01
C THR A 8 -2.65 -1.37 -10.39
N PHE A 9 -3.27 -1.36 -11.58
CA PHE A 9 -4.05 -2.48 -12.10
C PHE A 9 -3.17 -3.70 -12.41
N ALA A 10 -2.00 -3.48 -13.02
CA ALA A 10 -1.04 -4.56 -13.31
C ALA A 10 -0.54 -5.23 -12.02
N THR A 11 -0.27 -4.45 -10.97
CA THR A 11 0.18 -4.99 -9.69
C THR A 11 -0.94 -5.78 -8.98
N LEU A 12 -2.17 -5.27 -9.01
CA LEU A 12 -3.33 -5.97 -8.46
C LEU A 12 -3.62 -7.26 -9.25
N LEU A 13 -3.53 -7.21 -10.57
CA LEU A 13 -3.70 -8.37 -11.44
C LEU A 13 -2.59 -9.41 -11.22
N LEU A 14 -1.34 -8.96 -10.98
CA LEU A 14 -0.22 -9.84 -10.67
C LEU A 14 -0.45 -10.59 -9.34
N ILE A 15 -0.96 -9.91 -8.31
CA ILE A 15 -1.31 -10.54 -7.03
C ILE A 15 -2.45 -11.52 -7.19
N LEU A 16 -3.49 -11.16 -7.97
CA LEU A 16 -4.65 -12.01 -8.25
C LEU A 16 -4.31 -13.23 -9.12
N SER A 17 -3.26 -13.13 -9.95
CA SER A 17 -2.81 -14.23 -10.81
C SER A 17 -1.73 -15.11 -10.17
N MET A 18 -1.32 -14.84 -8.93
CA MET A 18 -0.36 -15.67 -8.22
C MET A 18 -0.90 -17.08 -7.99
N PRO A 19 -0.12 -18.12 -8.32
CA PRO A 19 -0.50 -19.49 -7.97
C PRO A 19 -0.66 -19.61 -6.45
N ALA A 20 -1.58 -20.47 -6.02
CA ALA A 20 -1.93 -20.64 -4.61
C ALA A 20 -0.74 -20.99 -3.69
N THR A 21 0.39 -21.42 -4.29
CA THR A 21 1.63 -21.76 -3.58
C THR A 21 2.86 -21.26 -4.33
N PRO A 22 3.21 -19.97 -4.25
CA PRO A 22 4.41 -19.43 -4.89
C PRO A 22 5.73 -19.94 -4.29
N CYS A 23 5.66 -20.72 -3.22
CA CYS A 23 6.82 -21.15 -2.42
C CYS A 23 6.94 -22.67 -2.23
N ALA A 24 6.46 -23.44 -3.21
CA ALA A 24 6.59 -24.90 -3.17
C ALA A 24 8.07 -25.31 -2.98
N GLY A 25 8.40 -25.89 -1.84
CA GLY A 25 9.75 -26.42 -1.53
C GLY A 25 10.45 -25.80 -0.31
N ARG A 26 9.84 -24.85 0.41
CA ARG A 26 10.43 -24.36 1.65
C ARG A 26 10.08 -25.30 2.82
N PRO A 27 11.05 -25.78 3.60
CA PRO A 27 10.76 -26.55 4.81
C PRO A 27 9.97 -25.68 5.79
N SER A 28 8.95 -26.24 6.43
CA SER A 28 8.19 -25.58 7.48
C SER A 28 9.13 -25.04 8.55
N PRO A 29 8.99 -23.81 9.01
CA PRO A 29 9.79 -23.30 10.11
C PRO A 29 9.56 -24.19 11.35
N PRO A 30 10.62 -24.48 12.15
CA PRO A 30 10.48 -25.28 13.34
C PRO A 30 9.46 -24.67 14.30
N SER A 31 8.57 -25.49 14.83
CA SER A 31 7.45 -25.14 15.71
C SER A 31 7.88 -24.89 17.16
N GLU A 32 8.96 -24.15 17.40
CA GLU A 32 9.37 -23.82 18.76
C GLU A 32 9.70 -22.35 18.96
N GLY A 33 8.82 -21.72 19.74
CA GLY A 33 9.13 -20.71 20.75
C GLY A 33 9.89 -19.47 20.31
N SER A 34 9.23 -18.52 19.67
CA SER A 34 9.56 -17.12 19.88
C SER A 34 8.60 -16.21 19.08
N GLY A 35 7.77 -15.47 19.78
CA GLY A 35 6.89 -14.45 19.20
C GLY A 35 7.61 -13.27 18.55
N GLU A 36 8.94 -13.25 18.51
CA GLU A 36 9.73 -12.12 18.01
C GLU A 36 10.33 -12.33 16.60
N VAL A 37 10.60 -13.55 16.19
CA VAL A 37 11.24 -13.81 14.88
C VAL A 37 10.23 -13.92 13.72
N SER A 38 8.94 -13.92 14.01
CA SER A 38 7.88 -14.13 13.00
C SER A 38 7.61 -12.91 12.09
N ASN A 39 8.21 -11.77 12.35
CA ASN A 39 7.98 -10.58 11.52
C ASN A 39 8.83 -10.53 10.25
N GLY A 40 9.83 -11.39 10.10
CA GLY A 40 10.67 -11.46 8.91
C GLY A 40 11.24 -10.10 8.48
N VAL A 41 11.93 -10.07 7.37
CA VAL A 41 12.41 -8.82 6.73
C VAL A 41 11.23 -7.91 6.36
N GLY A 42 10.09 -8.47 5.98
CA GLY A 42 8.86 -7.72 5.67
C GLY A 42 8.31 -6.88 6.82
N GLY A 43 8.69 -7.19 8.07
CA GLY A 43 8.34 -6.38 9.23
C GLY A 43 8.85 -4.94 9.15
N VAL A 44 10.04 -4.74 8.61
CA VAL A 44 10.66 -3.41 8.41
C VAL A 44 10.43 -2.91 6.98
N VAL A 45 10.58 -3.80 5.99
CA VAL A 45 10.53 -3.45 4.56
C VAL A 45 9.17 -2.86 4.15
N ARG A 46 8.07 -3.22 4.82
CA ARG A 46 6.74 -2.62 4.58
C ARG A 46 6.71 -1.10 4.73
N PHE A 47 7.64 -0.51 5.48
CA PHE A 47 7.73 0.94 5.67
C PHE A 47 8.67 1.62 4.68
N VAL A 48 9.44 0.88 3.88
CA VAL A 48 10.38 1.46 2.91
C VAL A 48 9.70 2.41 1.92
N PRO A 49 8.52 2.08 1.34
CA PRO A 49 7.88 3.01 0.40
C PRO A 49 7.54 4.36 1.03
N ILE A 50 6.97 4.39 2.24
CA ILE A 50 6.65 5.67 2.89
C ILE A 50 7.90 6.40 3.38
N ALA A 51 8.90 5.69 3.89
CA ALA A 51 10.16 6.29 4.30
C ALA A 51 10.85 6.96 3.10
N SER A 52 10.81 6.36 1.91
CA SER A 52 11.37 6.96 0.70
C SER A 52 10.63 8.24 0.28
N VAL A 53 9.32 8.36 0.50
CA VAL A 53 8.57 9.61 0.24
C VAL A 53 9.15 10.76 1.05
N PHE A 54 9.31 10.56 2.36
CA PHE A 54 9.85 11.60 3.24
C PHE A 54 11.33 11.87 2.99
N ALA A 55 12.12 10.83 2.71
CA ALA A 55 13.53 10.98 2.37
C ALA A 55 13.73 11.80 1.08
N LEU A 56 13.00 11.49 0.03
CA LEU A 56 13.03 12.25 -1.23
C LEU A 56 12.67 13.73 -1.00
N LYS A 57 11.62 13.98 -0.19
CA LYS A 57 11.19 15.33 0.15
C LYS A 57 12.26 16.08 0.94
N ALA A 58 12.91 15.43 1.91
CA ALA A 58 13.99 15.99 2.71
C ALA A 58 15.25 16.27 1.88
N CYS A 59 15.53 15.45 0.87
CA CYS A 59 16.62 15.67 -0.09
C CYS A 59 16.30 16.76 -1.14
N GLY A 60 15.19 17.48 -1.01
CA GLY A 60 14.83 18.56 -1.93
C GLY A 60 14.22 18.11 -3.24
N VAL A 61 13.84 16.84 -3.38
CA VAL A 61 13.11 16.38 -4.56
C VAL A 61 11.67 16.89 -4.49
N GLU A 62 11.27 17.69 -5.46
CA GLU A 62 9.94 18.26 -5.52
C GLU A 62 8.89 17.16 -5.73
N GLY A 63 7.97 17.02 -4.76
CA GLY A 63 6.77 16.20 -4.82
C GLY A 63 5.54 17.01 -5.21
N ALA A 64 4.40 16.33 -5.35
CA ALA A 64 3.12 16.95 -5.69
C ALA A 64 2.55 17.83 -4.56
N SER A 65 2.97 17.60 -3.31
CA SER A 65 2.41 18.23 -2.11
C SER A 65 3.41 19.15 -1.40
N SER A 66 2.88 20.18 -0.69
CA SER A 66 3.62 20.90 0.36
C SER A 66 3.98 19.94 1.51
N TRP A 67 4.88 20.34 2.43
CA TRP A 67 5.17 19.55 3.61
C TRP A 67 3.94 19.30 4.48
N LYS A 68 3.14 20.35 4.71
CA LYS A 68 1.91 20.27 5.50
C LYS A 68 0.93 19.27 4.87
N ARG A 69 0.67 19.43 3.58
CA ARG A 69 -0.24 18.56 2.83
C ARG A 69 0.24 17.10 2.82
N LEU A 70 1.54 16.85 2.58
CA LEU A 70 2.12 15.53 2.59
C LEU A 70 1.90 14.81 3.94
N VAL A 71 2.22 15.50 5.05
CA VAL A 71 2.08 14.91 6.40
C VAL A 71 0.61 14.62 6.71
N VAL A 72 -0.29 15.57 6.47
CA VAL A 72 -1.73 15.39 6.77
C VAL A 72 -2.33 14.28 5.90
N ASN A 73 -2.04 14.28 4.60
CA ASN A 73 -2.58 13.26 3.69
C ASN A 73 -2.02 11.87 4.00
N SER A 74 -0.73 11.77 4.31
CA SER A 74 -0.13 10.48 4.71
C SER A 74 -0.72 9.97 6.01
N ALA A 75 -0.86 10.83 7.02
CA ALA A 75 -1.47 10.43 8.30
C ALA A 75 -2.92 9.98 8.12
N ALA A 76 -3.74 10.75 7.40
CA ALA A 76 -5.13 10.39 7.09
C ALA A 76 -5.21 9.05 6.34
N SER A 77 -4.33 8.84 5.35
CA SER A 77 -4.26 7.59 4.58
C SER A 77 -3.99 6.38 5.48
N TYR A 78 -2.98 6.47 6.35
CA TYR A 78 -2.64 5.38 7.25
C TYR A 78 -3.71 5.14 8.32
N VAL A 79 -4.32 6.20 8.85
CA VAL A 79 -5.43 6.07 9.84
C VAL A 79 -6.61 5.33 9.20
N LEU A 80 -7.01 5.71 7.98
CA LEU A 80 -8.11 5.07 7.28
C LEU A 80 -7.77 3.62 6.89
N ALA A 81 -6.61 3.38 6.31
CA ALA A 81 -6.20 2.05 5.89
C ALA A 81 -6.00 1.10 7.09
N ALA A 82 -5.30 1.55 8.14
CA ALA A 82 -5.07 0.75 9.34
C ALA A 82 -6.36 0.53 10.13
N GLY A 83 -7.20 1.57 10.27
CA GLY A 83 -8.49 1.48 10.94
C GLY A 83 -9.44 0.49 10.27
N THR A 84 -9.55 0.54 8.93
CA THR A 84 -10.33 -0.41 8.15
C THR A 84 -9.78 -1.84 8.30
N THR A 85 -8.47 -2.00 8.21
CA THR A 85 -7.80 -3.31 8.41
C THR A 85 -8.07 -3.84 9.81
N TRP A 86 -7.96 -3.01 10.83
CA TRP A 86 -8.22 -3.39 12.21
C TRP A 86 -9.68 -3.81 12.41
N ALA A 87 -10.63 -3.02 11.91
CA ALA A 87 -12.06 -3.32 12.02
C ALA A 87 -12.42 -4.65 11.35
N LEU A 88 -11.96 -4.88 10.12
CA LEU A 88 -12.19 -6.13 9.40
C LEU A 88 -11.55 -7.32 10.10
N LYS A 89 -10.33 -7.17 10.60
CA LYS A 89 -9.59 -8.22 11.31
C LYS A 89 -10.31 -8.70 12.58
N HIS A 90 -11.03 -7.81 13.26
CA HIS A 90 -11.81 -8.16 14.46
C HIS A 90 -13.25 -8.60 14.15
N SER A 91 -13.71 -8.33 12.93
CA SER A 91 -15.06 -8.76 12.48
C SER A 91 -15.06 -10.11 11.77
N ILE A 92 -13.93 -10.48 11.17
CA ILE A 92 -13.79 -11.68 10.36
C ILE A 92 -12.83 -12.64 11.03
N ASN A 93 -13.36 -13.80 11.48
CA ASN A 93 -12.56 -14.88 12.06
C ASN A 93 -12.03 -15.79 10.94
N GLU A 94 -10.88 -15.41 10.36
CA GLU A 94 -10.21 -16.20 9.34
C GLU A 94 -8.95 -16.84 9.93
N ARG A 95 -8.88 -18.17 9.88
CA ARG A 95 -7.72 -18.91 10.39
C ARG A 95 -6.51 -18.73 9.48
N ARG A 96 -5.35 -18.47 10.07
CA ARG A 96 -4.09 -18.41 9.30
C ARG A 96 -3.71 -19.77 8.71
N PRO A 97 -3.00 -19.78 7.55
CA PRO A 97 -2.48 -21.02 6.99
C PRO A 97 -1.58 -21.79 7.96
N ASP A 98 -0.76 -21.11 8.77
CA ASP A 98 0.10 -21.71 9.79
C ASP A 98 -0.65 -22.14 11.07
N GLY A 99 -1.94 -21.82 11.17
CA GLY A 99 -2.79 -22.22 12.30
C GLY A 99 -2.56 -21.46 13.60
N THR A 100 -1.74 -20.40 13.63
CA THR A 100 -1.34 -19.70 14.86
C THR A 100 -2.47 -18.88 15.48
N ASP A 101 -3.32 -18.25 14.68
CA ASP A 101 -4.47 -17.48 15.16
C ASP A 101 -5.61 -17.41 14.11
N ASN A 102 -6.72 -16.76 14.48
CA ASN A 102 -7.89 -16.57 13.62
C ASN A 102 -8.00 -15.14 13.08
N HIS A 103 -6.91 -14.41 12.97
CA HIS A 103 -6.87 -13.03 12.49
C HIS A 103 -6.05 -12.90 11.20
N SER A 104 -6.26 -13.81 10.25
CA SER A 104 -5.57 -13.77 8.96
C SER A 104 -6.02 -12.59 8.11
N PHE A 105 -7.33 -12.43 7.93
CA PHE A 105 -7.91 -11.45 7.02
C PHE A 105 -8.16 -10.09 7.67
N PRO A 106 -7.85 -8.98 6.97
CA PRO A 106 -6.94 -8.85 5.83
C PRO A 106 -5.47 -8.71 6.30
N SER A 107 -4.51 -8.79 5.36
CA SER A 107 -3.08 -8.66 5.66
C SER A 107 -2.67 -7.23 5.99
N GLY A 108 -2.37 -6.94 7.27
CA GLY A 108 -1.92 -5.62 7.70
C GLY A 108 -0.55 -5.21 7.13
N HIS A 109 0.36 -6.17 6.86
CA HIS A 109 1.65 -5.88 6.21
C HIS A 109 1.44 -5.40 4.78
N ALA A 110 0.58 -6.07 4.01
CA ALA A 110 0.22 -5.66 2.68
C ALA A 110 -0.46 -4.28 2.68
N THR A 111 -1.41 -4.04 3.60
CA THR A 111 -2.10 -2.74 3.72
C THR A 111 -1.10 -1.59 3.90
N ILE A 112 -0.16 -1.72 4.84
CA ILE A 112 0.84 -0.68 5.13
C ILE A 112 1.77 -0.47 3.93
N ALA A 113 2.27 -1.55 3.33
CA ALA A 113 3.20 -1.46 2.21
C ALA A 113 2.55 -0.83 0.98
N PHE A 114 1.32 -1.24 0.63
CA PHE A 114 0.60 -0.69 -0.52
C PHE A 114 0.10 0.74 -0.28
N ALA A 115 -0.27 1.12 0.94
CA ALA A 115 -0.55 2.50 1.27
C ALA A 115 0.67 3.40 1.03
N GLY A 116 1.85 3.00 1.54
CA GLY A 116 3.10 3.73 1.31
C GLY A 116 3.49 3.80 -0.16
N ALA A 117 3.36 2.70 -0.90
CA ALA A 117 3.63 2.65 -2.33
C ALA A 117 2.69 3.57 -3.12
N HIS A 118 1.41 3.64 -2.71
CA HIS A 118 0.44 4.51 -3.37
C HIS A 118 0.68 5.99 -3.06
N ILE A 119 1.10 6.33 -1.83
CA ILE A 119 1.56 7.68 -1.47
C ILE A 119 2.77 8.06 -2.33
N LEU A 120 3.77 7.17 -2.45
CA LEU A 120 4.95 7.40 -3.30
C LEU A 120 4.56 7.66 -4.76
N ASN A 121 3.61 6.89 -5.28
CA ASN A 121 3.05 7.08 -6.61
C ASN A 121 2.35 8.45 -6.75
N LYS A 122 1.52 8.87 -5.78
CA LYS A 122 0.82 10.16 -5.82
C LYS A 122 1.77 11.35 -5.78
N GLU A 123 2.84 11.24 -4.98
CA GLU A 123 3.80 12.34 -4.79
C GLU A 123 4.83 12.43 -5.91
N TYR A 124 5.35 11.31 -6.38
CA TYR A 124 6.50 11.30 -7.31
C TYR A 124 6.27 10.57 -8.62
N GLY A 125 5.18 9.82 -8.77
CA GLY A 125 4.91 9.03 -9.95
C GLY A 125 4.78 9.85 -11.24
N ARG A 126 4.39 11.12 -11.14
CA ARG A 126 4.36 12.05 -12.28
C ARG A 126 5.76 12.50 -12.71
N ARG A 127 6.71 12.55 -11.78
CA ARG A 127 8.09 12.90 -12.07
C ARG A 127 8.81 11.76 -12.81
N SER A 128 8.58 10.54 -12.38
CA SER A 128 9.07 9.35 -13.07
C SER A 128 8.22 8.13 -12.68
N VAL A 129 7.87 7.33 -13.68
CA VAL A 129 7.16 6.06 -13.47
C VAL A 129 7.94 5.08 -12.60
N TRP A 130 9.28 5.21 -12.56
CA TRP A 130 10.15 4.33 -11.78
C TRP A 130 9.92 4.43 -10.28
N TYR A 131 9.48 5.60 -9.75
CA TYR A 131 9.06 5.69 -8.34
C TYR A 131 7.86 4.80 -8.04
N SER A 132 6.89 4.76 -8.95
CA SER A 132 5.72 3.89 -8.84
C SER A 132 6.12 2.41 -8.93
N VAL A 133 6.94 2.07 -9.93
CA VAL A 133 7.44 0.69 -10.14
C VAL A 133 8.21 0.21 -8.91
N ALA A 134 9.12 1.03 -8.39
CA ALA A 134 9.89 0.69 -7.19
C ALA A 134 8.99 0.51 -5.96
N GLY A 135 8.09 1.47 -5.70
CA GLY A 135 7.18 1.41 -4.55
C GLY A 135 6.28 0.17 -4.57
N TYR A 136 5.60 -0.06 -5.69
CA TYR A 136 4.74 -1.24 -5.83
C TYR A 136 5.55 -2.55 -5.90
N GLY A 137 6.75 -2.53 -6.44
CA GLY A 137 7.66 -3.68 -6.43
C GLY A 137 8.01 -4.11 -5.00
N VAL A 138 8.37 -3.16 -4.14
CA VAL A 138 8.63 -3.42 -2.71
C VAL A 138 7.36 -3.92 -2.01
N ALA A 139 6.21 -3.28 -2.24
CA ALA A 139 4.95 -3.70 -1.62
C ALA A 139 4.55 -5.12 -2.05
N THR A 140 4.75 -5.46 -3.32
CA THR A 140 4.52 -6.82 -3.85
C THR A 140 5.48 -7.84 -3.24
N ALA A 141 6.76 -7.49 -3.08
CA ALA A 141 7.73 -8.37 -2.43
C ALA A 141 7.32 -8.69 -0.97
N VAL A 142 6.86 -7.67 -0.21
CA VAL A 142 6.30 -7.88 1.13
C VAL A 142 5.07 -8.79 1.08
N ALA A 143 4.19 -8.59 0.12
CA ALA A 143 2.99 -9.40 -0.07
C ALA A 143 3.33 -10.87 -0.32
N VAL A 144 4.27 -11.15 -1.22
CA VAL A 144 4.76 -12.50 -1.53
C VAL A 144 5.39 -13.13 -0.30
N GLU A 145 6.23 -12.39 0.42
CA GLU A 145 6.84 -12.89 1.65
C GLU A 145 5.79 -13.37 2.67
N ARG A 146 4.67 -12.64 2.83
CA ARG A 146 3.60 -13.07 3.76
C ARG A 146 2.94 -14.37 3.36
N ILE A 147 2.79 -14.62 2.07
CA ILE A 147 2.28 -15.89 1.54
C ILE A 147 3.32 -17.00 1.73
N CYS A 148 4.59 -16.71 1.41
CA CYS A 148 5.69 -17.68 1.53
C CYS A 148 6.01 -18.09 2.97
N LEU A 149 5.63 -17.29 3.95
CA LEU A 149 5.78 -17.59 5.37
C LEU A 149 4.52 -18.25 5.96
N ASP A 150 3.54 -18.63 5.13
CA ASP A 150 2.26 -19.21 5.55
C ASP A 150 1.49 -18.35 6.58
N ARG A 151 1.78 -17.02 6.60
CA ARG A 151 1.13 -16.08 7.53
C ARG A 151 -0.21 -15.58 7.03
N HIS A 152 -0.42 -15.58 5.71
CA HIS A 152 -1.61 -15.07 5.04
C HIS A 152 -1.92 -15.85 3.77
N HIS A 153 -3.21 -16.01 3.47
CA HIS A 153 -3.65 -16.49 2.17
C HIS A 153 -3.46 -15.39 1.12
N TRP A 154 -3.44 -15.76 -0.16
CA TRP A 154 -3.29 -14.80 -1.26
C TRP A 154 -4.40 -13.73 -1.28
N TYR A 155 -5.64 -14.09 -0.93
CA TYR A 155 -6.77 -13.17 -0.87
C TYR A 155 -6.70 -12.20 0.31
N ASP A 156 -6.10 -12.58 1.45
CA ASP A 156 -5.83 -11.67 2.58
C ASP A 156 -4.92 -10.54 2.15
N VAL A 157 -3.91 -10.89 1.35
CA VAL A 157 -2.91 -9.98 0.82
C VAL A 157 -3.51 -9.08 -0.26
N ALA A 158 -4.34 -9.64 -1.16
CA ALA A 158 -5.05 -8.88 -2.18
C ALA A 158 -6.01 -7.87 -1.55
N ALA A 159 -6.77 -8.29 -0.54
CA ALA A 159 -7.64 -7.40 0.23
C ALA A 159 -6.84 -6.30 0.95
N GLY A 160 -5.72 -6.65 1.58
CA GLY A 160 -4.83 -5.69 2.22
C GLY A 160 -4.29 -4.66 1.23
N ALA A 161 -3.86 -5.08 0.04
CA ALA A 161 -3.41 -4.19 -1.03
C ALA A 161 -4.53 -3.22 -1.48
N ALA A 162 -5.74 -3.73 -1.69
CA ALA A 162 -6.89 -2.90 -2.05
C ALA A 162 -7.21 -1.87 -0.97
N ILE A 163 -7.24 -2.28 0.30
CA ILE A 163 -7.48 -1.40 1.45
C ILE A 163 -6.39 -0.32 1.54
N GLY A 164 -5.11 -0.66 1.32
CA GLY A 164 -4.01 0.30 1.33
C GLY A 164 -4.16 1.36 0.25
N ILE A 165 -4.50 0.96 -0.98
CA ILE A 165 -4.72 1.85 -2.12
C ILE A 165 -5.94 2.74 -1.89
N LEU A 166 -7.11 2.15 -1.58
CA LEU A 166 -8.36 2.89 -1.39
C LEU A 166 -8.30 3.80 -0.14
N GLY A 167 -7.68 3.33 0.94
CA GLY A 167 -7.45 4.13 2.13
C GLY A 167 -6.55 5.35 1.85
N THR A 168 -5.58 5.21 0.94
CA THR A 168 -4.76 6.33 0.49
C THR A 168 -5.56 7.32 -0.35
N GLU A 169 -6.39 6.86 -1.28
CA GLU A 169 -7.26 7.75 -2.06
C GLU A 169 -8.21 8.54 -1.16
N ALA A 170 -8.88 7.86 -0.23
CA ALA A 170 -9.76 8.49 0.75
C ALA A 170 -9.00 9.44 1.68
N GLY A 171 -7.77 9.07 2.09
CA GLY A 171 -6.92 9.88 2.95
C GLY A 171 -6.48 11.17 2.29
N TYR A 172 -6.12 11.14 1.01
CA TYR A 172 -5.82 12.35 0.24
C TYR A 172 -7.05 13.24 0.04
N TRP A 173 -8.19 12.65 -0.25
CA TRP A 173 -9.44 13.41 -0.35
C TRP A 173 -9.80 14.10 0.97
N LEU A 174 -9.67 13.40 2.09
CA LEU A 174 -9.96 13.98 3.42
C LEU A 174 -8.92 15.02 3.81
N GLY A 175 -7.65 14.73 3.63
CA GLY A 175 -6.56 15.62 4.01
C GLY A 175 -6.54 16.89 3.17
N ASP A 176 -6.87 16.82 1.88
CA ASP A 176 -7.03 18.00 1.03
C ASP A 176 -8.16 18.91 1.53
N LYS A 177 -9.26 18.33 2.03
CA LYS A 177 -10.33 19.12 2.68
C LYS A 177 -9.89 19.75 3.99
N LEU A 178 -9.09 19.03 4.79
CA LEU A 178 -8.61 19.54 6.08
C LEU A 178 -7.54 20.62 5.95
N THR A 179 -6.70 20.53 4.94
CA THR A 179 -5.62 21.50 4.71
C THR A 179 -6.07 22.72 3.92
N GLY A 180 -7.18 22.62 3.19
CA GLY A 180 -7.61 23.61 2.20
C GLY A 180 -6.68 23.67 0.98
N GLU A 181 -5.68 22.78 0.91
CA GLU A 181 -4.75 22.69 -0.21
C GLU A 181 -5.24 21.60 -1.17
N HIS A 182 -5.41 21.97 -2.44
CA HIS A 182 -5.74 21.01 -3.48
C HIS A 182 -4.48 20.58 -4.24
N SER A 183 -4.53 19.42 -4.88
CA SER A 183 -3.47 19.03 -5.79
C SER A 183 -3.25 20.13 -6.82
N ARG A 184 -1.99 20.50 -7.08
CA ARG A 184 -1.64 21.45 -8.14
C ARG A 184 -2.16 21.04 -9.52
N TYR A 185 -2.67 19.83 -9.62
CA TYR A 185 -3.22 19.27 -10.85
C TYR A 185 -4.57 18.63 -10.56
N SER A 186 -5.62 19.13 -11.17
CA SER A 186 -6.93 18.49 -11.19
C SER A 186 -7.26 18.03 -12.61
N VAL A 187 -7.77 16.80 -12.72
CA VAL A 187 -8.32 16.28 -13.97
C VAL A 187 -9.80 16.09 -13.76
N ALA A 188 -10.60 16.85 -14.45
CA ALA A 188 -12.04 16.64 -14.50
C ALA A 188 -12.39 15.89 -15.79
N VAL A 189 -13.11 14.77 -15.63
CA VAL A 189 -13.62 13.97 -16.75
C VAL A 189 -15.12 14.20 -16.81
N GLY A 190 -15.56 14.92 -17.84
CA GLY A 190 -16.98 15.07 -18.18
C GLY A 190 -17.40 14.05 -19.23
N PRO A 191 -18.72 13.90 -19.50
CA PRO A 191 -19.24 12.93 -20.48
C PRO A 191 -18.65 13.10 -21.89
N GLN A 192 -18.16 14.29 -22.24
CA GLN A 192 -17.59 14.62 -23.56
C GLN A 192 -16.31 15.46 -23.48
N SER A 193 -15.72 15.63 -22.28
CA SER A 193 -14.53 16.45 -22.13
C SER A 193 -13.59 15.91 -21.05
N VAL A 194 -12.28 16.03 -21.31
CA VAL A 194 -11.24 15.82 -20.31
C VAL A 194 -10.52 17.14 -20.14
N SER A 195 -10.66 17.76 -18.96
CA SER A 195 -9.95 19.01 -18.65
C SER A 195 -8.83 18.77 -17.66
N LEU A 196 -7.66 19.34 -17.94
CA LEU A 196 -6.51 19.39 -17.03
C LEU A 196 -6.39 20.83 -16.53
N ALA A 197 -6.62 21.04 -15.24
CA ALA A 197 -6.34 22.32 -14.60
C ALA A 197 -5.01 22.22 -13.83
N ILE A 198 -4.11 23.14 -14.10
CA ILE A 198 -2.86 23.34 -13.37
C ILE A 198 -3.03 24.63 -12.57
N VAL A 199 -2.98 24.53 -11.25
CA VAL A 199 -2.98 25.68 -10.36
C VAL A 199 -1.52 26.06 -10.11
N PHE A 200 -1.14 27.26 -10.54
CA PHE A 200 0.20 27.82 -10.35
C PHE A 200 0.36 28.42 -8.96
#